data_4c23796f200501a3afff6d8b37477e05
#
_entry.id   4c23796f200501a3afff6d8b37477e05
#
_cell.length_a   1.000
_cell.length_b   1.000
_cell.length_c   1.000
_cell.angle_alpha   90.00
_cell.angle_beta   90.00
_cell.angle_gamma   90.00
#
_symmetry.space_group_name_H-M   'P 1'
#
loop_
_entity.id
_entity.type
_entity.pdbx_description
1 polymer ?
#
loop_
_entity_poly.entity_id
_entity_poly.type
_entity_poly.pdbx_seq_one_letter_code
_entity_poly.pdbx_strand_id
1 'polypeptide(L)'
;MPNTRSEHRPKPFLKYSATLLVVALLAYAAFLVSQSWRVAKSEQAGQLATIAALSGNSIDIYFTQLGIGMQSLGAELSVMHKKPDLDRAFSLVWRFQSLHTELRNVMLIRSDGQILLTGATPNRPDLPTLAADPAFGKIRDELQQGPPFAIGRPVMGYIDKNWIVSARYAVMDPAGRLAYIVSANLPVDMLQRYWIDSITPGVTALGLVRDDGYLVSRYPEPDASSQDKLYGKPVEGAMADYLRANNRPQQGLVELRNSKGKTTALLAMRRLQHYPLTLFVEMPVTEVKAAWWQEMHAPYFLMALALACTFAFYGLRNRRRAWTVEKRREELRRSYEHALRDRSPNEVFMFDTDTLQITYANDYALENLGFTLAQLQKKNILELHPESGVESFGARIDMLRLGERESITYRTEQVRENGSSYPVEVNLQLIKSDDGEERFLAIVHDIGALKQAEENIQKFNAPVERRGGR
;
A
#
# COMPACT_ATOMS: atom_id res chain seq x y z
N MET A 1 29.17 26.86 46.64
CA MET A 1 28.33 25.75 46.07
C MET A 1 27.76 26.23 44.77
N PRO A 2 28.00 25.61 43.65
CA PRO A 2 27.57 26.12 42.34
C PRO A 2 26.09 25.86 42.14
N ASN A 3 25.36 26.93 41.87
CA ASN A 3 23.94 26.93 41.57
C ASN A 3 23.70 26.44 40.10
N THR A 4 23.13 25.29 39.95
CA THR A 4 22.78 24.73 38.63
C THR A 4 21.52 25.42 38.11
N ARG A 5 21.71 26.37 37.21
CA ARG A 5 20.63 26.92 36.38
C ARG A 5 19.98 25.79 35.58
N SER A 6 18.76 25.43 35.87
CA SER A 6 17.96 24.58 35.02
C SER A 6 17.51 25.38 33.79
N GLU A 7 18.34 25.39 32.74
CA GLU A 7 17.85 25.74 31.41
C GLU A 7 16.63 24.85 31.09
N HIS A 8 15.49 25.47 30.89
CA HIS A 8 14.31 24.82 30.32
C HIS A 8 14.61 24.44 28.85
N ARG A 9 15.53 23.49 28.65
CA ARG A 9 15.65 22.79 27.36
C ARG A 9 14.33 22.03 27.15
N PRO A 10 13.64 22.20 26.03
CA PRO A 10 12.45 21.41 25.73
C PRO A 10 12.84 19.94 25.87
N LYS A 11 12.17 19.24 26.79
CA LYS A 11 12.48 17.88 27.19
C LYS A 11 12.73 17.04 25.92
N PRO A 12 13.92 16.43 25.77
CA PRO A 12 14.30 15.67 24.59
C PRO A 12 13.26 14.58 24.24
N PHE A 13 12.53 14.13 25.23
CA PHE A 13 11.43 13.17 25.14
C PHE A 13 10.36 13.55 24.10
N LEU A 14 10.03 14.84 23.92
CA LEU A 14 9.00 15.27 22.96
C LEU A 14 9.48 15.20 21.50
N LYS A 15 10.78 15.34 21.26
CA LYS A 15 11.38 15.17 19.92
C LYS A 15 11.47 13.69 19.54
N TYR A 16 11.86 12.84 20.47
CA TYR A 16 11.94 11.39 20.24
C TYR A 16 10.55 10.75 20.06
N SER A 17 9.52 11.22 20.78
CA SER A 17 8.16 10.72 20.64
C SER A 17 7.56 11.01 19.25
N ALA A 18 7.80 12.20 18.69
CA ALA A 18 7.36 12.54 17.34
C ALA A 18 8.07 11.68 16.27
N THR A 19 9.38 11.48 16.41
CA THR A 19 10.15 10.62 15.50
C THR A 19 9.68 9.18 15.58
N LEU A 20 9.43 8.66 16.77
CA LEU A 20 8.94 7.29 16.99
C LEU A 20 7.55 7.10 16.39
N LEU A 21 6.68 8.09 16.50
CA LEU A 21 5.35 8.08 15.88
C LEU A 21 5.44 8.03 14.34
N VAL A 22 6.33 8.82 13.74
CA VAL A 22 6.55 8.80 12.28
C VAL A 22 7.08 7.44 11.82
N VAL A 23 8.05 6.87 12.54
CA VAL A 23 8.58 5.53 12.23
C VAL A 23 7.49 4.46 12.36
N ALA A 24 6.66 4.52 13.40
CA ALA A 24 5.54 3.60 13.58
C ALA A 24 4.50 3.71 12.46
N LEU A 25 4.18 4.93 12.02
CA LEU A 25 3.27 5.17 10.89
C LEU A 25 3.84 4.63 9.57
N LEU A 26 5.14 4.84 9.31
CA LEU A 26 5.80 4.30 8.12
C LEU A 26 5.85 2.76 8.14
N ALA A 27 6.13 2.16 9.29
CA ALA A 27 6.10 0.71 9.46
C ALA A 27 4.68 0.15 9.26
N TYR A 28 3.66 0.82 9.77
CA TYR A 28 2.27 0.45 9.58
C TYR A 28 1.85 0.58 8.09
N ALA A 29 2.25 1.66 7.42
CA ALA A 29 2.01 1.83 5.99
C ALA A 29 2.68 0.71 5.15
N ALA A 30 3.93 0.37 5.44
CA ALA A 30 4.63 -0.74 4.80
C ALA A 30 3.95 -2.08 5.06
N PHE A 31 3.45 -2.30 6.26
CA PHE A 31 2.64 -3.48 6.60
C PHE A 31 1.36 -3.55 5.78
N LEU A 32 0.60 -2.44 5.67
CA LEU A 32 -0.61 -2.37 4.86
C LEU A 32 -0.35 -2.65 3.37
N VAL A 33 0.73 -2.08 2.80
CA VAL A 33 1.15 -2.34 1.42
C VAL A 33 1.47 -3.84 1.23
N SER A 34 2.23 -4.41 2.15
CA SER A 34 2.57 -5.85 2.11
C SER A 34 1.34 -6.74 2.24
N GLN A 35 0.41 -6.37 3.11
CA GLN A 35 -0.83 -7.10 3.33
C GLN A 35 -1.74 -7.03 2.10
N SER A 36 -1.98 -5.82 1.54
CA SER A 36 -2.81 -5.64 0.35
C SER A 36 -2.24 -6.38 -0.87
N TRP A 37 -0.91 -6.37 -1.04
CA TRP A 37 -0.26 -7.17 -2.09
C TRP A 37 -0.51 -8.66 -1.94
N ARG A 38 -0.40 -9.20 -0.71
CA ARG A 38 -0.67 -10.64 -0.45
C ARG A 38 -2.11 -11.00 -0.74
N VAL A 39 -3.06 -10.15 -0.35
CA VAL A 39 -4.49 -10.34 -0.62
C VAL A 39 -4.76 -10.33 -2.13
N ALA A 40 -4.32 -9.30 -2.85
CA ALA A 40 -4.49 -9.20 -4.29
C ALA A 40 -3.90 -10.40 -5.05
N LYS A 41 -2.69 -10.83 -4.65
CA LYS A 41 -2.06 -12.02 -5.23
C LYS A 41 -2.87 -13.30 -4.98
N SER A 42 -3.40 -13.47 -3.77
CA SER A 42 -4.24 -14.62 -3.40
C SER A 42 -5.57 -14.61 -4.15
N GLU A 43 -6.17 -13.44 -4.34
CA GLU A 43 -7.41 -13.27 -5.09
C GLU A 43 -7.24 -13.61 -6.57
N GLN A 44 -6.19 -13.07 -7.21
CA GLN A 44 -5.87 -13.41 -8.61
C GLN A 44 -5.57 -14.90 -8.78
N ALA A 45 -4.86 -15.49 -7.82
CA ALA A 45 -4.61 -16.92 -7.81
C ALA A 45 -5.91 -17.75 -7.72
N GLY A 46 -6.87 -17.32 -6.90
CA GLY A 46 -8.21 -17.91 -6.80
C GLY A 46 -9.01 -17.80 -8.11
N GLN A 47 -8.95 -16.64 -8.76
CA GLN A 47 -9.58 -16.43 -10.07
C GLN A 47 -8.98 -17.36 -11.13
N LEU A 48 -7.65 -17.47 -11.21
CA LEU A 48 -6.98 -18.39 -12.13
C LEU A 48 -7.38 -19.85 -11.87
N ALA A 49 -7.46 -20.26 -10.61
CA ALA A 49 -7.90 -21.60 -10.26
C ALA A 49 -9.35 -21.88 -10.69
N THR A 50 -10.23 -20.88 -10.58
CA THR A 50 -11.62 -20.96 -11.05
C THR A 50 -11.69 -21.09 -12.56
N ILE A 51 -10.93 -20.27 -13.30
CA ILE A 51 -10.84 -20.37 -14.77
C ILE A 51 -10.33 -21.77 -15.17
N ALA A 52 -9.27 -22.25 -14.51
CA ALA A 52 -8.73 -23.58 -14.78
C ALA A 52 -9.76 -24.70 -14.52
N ALA A 53 -10.56 -24.58 -13.46
CA ALA A 53 -11.59 -25.55 -13.14
C ALA A 53 -12.75 -25.53 -14.15
N LEU A 54 -13.27 -24.36 -14.49
CA LEU A 54 -14.38 -24.22 -15.45
C LEU A 54 -13.97 -24.67 -16.85
N SER A 55 -12.85 -24.19 -17.35
CA SER A 55 -12.34 -24.57 -18.66
C SER A 55 -11.97 -26.05 -18.72
N GLY A 56 -11.36 -26.59 -17.65
CA GLY A 56 -11.04 -28.00 -17.53
C GLY A 56 -12.29 -28.90 -17.58
N ASN A 57 -13.34 -28.53 -16.86
CA ASN A 57 -14.61 -29.25 -16.88
C ASN A 57 -15.28 -29.20 -18.28
N SER A 58 -15.25 -28.04 -18.95
CA SER A 58 -15.80 -27.91 -20.30
C SER A 58 -15.10 -28.83 -21.30
N ILE A 59 -13.78 -28.91 -21.23
CA ILE A 59 -12.97 -29.81 -22.07
C ILE A 59 -13.23 -31.29 -21.73
N ASP A 60 -13.33 -31.62 -20.45
CA ASP A 60 -13.63 -32.99 -20.00
C ASP A 60 -14.99 -33.47 -20.52
N ILE A 61 -16.02 -32.59 -20.44
CA ILE A 61 -17.36 -32.86 -21.02
C ILE A 61 -17.27 -33.01 -22.52
N TYR A 62 -16.54 -32.13 -23.22
CA TYR A 62 -16.38 -32.22 -24.68
C TYR A 62 -15.80 -33.58 -25.12
N PHE A 63 -14.68 -34.00 -24.53
CA PHE A 63 -14.08 -35.28 -24.88
C PHE A 63 -14.94 -36.45 -24.47
N THR A 64 -15.70 -36.34 -23.40
CA THR A 64 -16.68 -37.39 -23.01
C THR A 64 -17.81 -37.53 -24.04
N GLN A 65 -18.37 -36.40 -24.49
CA GLN A 65 -19.41 -36.39 -25.52
C GLN A 65 -18.86 -36.93 -26.86
N LEU A 66 -17.67 -36.50 -27.26
CA LEU A 66 -17.00 -37.01 -28.46
C LEU A 66 -16.76 -38.53 -28.34
N GLY A 67 -16.29 -38.99 -27.18
CA GLY A 67 -16.10 -40.44 -26.91
C GLY A 67 -17.37 -41.26 -27.02
N ILE A 68 -18.49 -40.77 -26.46
CA ILE A 68 -19.82 -41.43 -26.58
C ILE A 68 -20.25 -41.49 -28.04
N GLY A 69 -20.10 -40.38 -28.79
CA GLY A 69 -20.41 -40.35 -30.21
C GLY A 69 -19.57 -41.34 -31.03
N MET A 70 -18.26 -41.41 -30.75
CA MET A 70 -17.34 -42.37 -31.40
C MET A 70 -17.63 -43.82 -30.98
N GLN A 71 -18.08 -44.05 -29.75
CA GLN A 71 -18.53 -45.36 -29.29
C GLN A 71 -19.76 -45.84 -30.10
N SER A 72 -20.73 -44.96 -30.28
CA SER A 72 -21.91 -45.27 -31.11
C SER A 72 -21.53 -45.61 -32.56
N LEU A 73 -20.66 -44.77 -33.15
CA LEU A 73 -20.12 -45.02 -34.50
C LEU A 73 -19.35 -46.35 -34.55
N GLY A 74 -18.51 -46.62 -33.55
CA GLY A 74 -17.74 -47.87 -33.45
C GLY A 74 -18.60 -49.11 -33.33
N ALA A 75 -19.73 -49.05 -32.61
CA ALA A 75 -20.69 -50.15 -32.51
C ALA A 75 -21.31 -50.49 -33.87
N GLU A 76 -21.67 -49.49 -34.68
CA GLU A 76 -22.18 -49.71 -36.04
C GLU A 76 -21.10 -50.29 -36.97
N LEU A 77 -19.84 -49.83 -36.84
CA LEU A 77 -18.72 -50.34 -37.66
C LEU A 77 -18.27 -51.75 -37.25
N SER A 78 -18.43 -52.16 -36.00
CA SER A 78 -18.02 -53.46 -35.49
C SER A 78 -18.77 -54.62 -36.19
N VAL A 79 -19.98 -54.37 -36.57
CA VAL A 79 -20.80 -55.35 -37.33
C VAL A 79 -20.18 -55.72 -38.70
N MET A 80 -19.36 -54.82 -39.27
CA MET A 80 -18.71 -54.97 -40.57
C MET A 80 -17.30 -55.59 -40.51
N HIS A 81 -16.87 -56.17 -39.40
CA HIS A 81 -15.47 -56.58 -39.14
C HIS A 81 -15.02 -57.72 -40.13
N LYS A 82 -15.90 -58.57 -40.61
CA LYS A 82 -15.56 -59.70 -41.54
C LYS A 82 -15.44 -59.26 -42.98
N LYS A 83 -16.28 -58.36 -43.46
CA LYS A 83 -16.27 -57.83 -44.84
C LYS A 83 -16.69 -56.35 -44.77
N PRO A 84 -15.74 -55.41 -44.80
CA PRO A 84 -16.05 -53.99 -44.73
C PRO A 84 -16.83 -53.57 -45.97
N ASP A 85 -18.09 -53.14 -45.75
CA ASP A 85 -18.86 -52.40 -46.75
C ASP A 85 -18.37 -50.91 -46.61
N LEU A 86 -17.46 -50.57 -47.54
CA LEU A 86 -16.80 -49.25 -47.49
C LEU A 86 -17.80 -48.14 -47.80
N ASP A 87 -18.82 -48.32 -48.60
CA ASP A 87 -19.82 -47.30 -48.92
C ASP A 87 -20.71 -47.00 -47.71
N ARG A 88 -21.13 -48.05 -47.01
CA ARG A 88 -21.87 -47.90 -45.75
C ARG A 88 -21.00 -47.34 -44.67
N ALA A 89 -19.76 -47.77 -44.51
CA ALA A 89 -18.83 -47.24 -43.55
C ALA A 89 -18.53 -45.74 -43.79
N PHE A 90 -18.38 -45.37 -45.09
CA PHE A 90 -18.23 -44.01 -45.50
C PHE A 90 -19.45 -43.13 -45.08
N SER A 91 -20.66 -43.62 -45.38
CA SER A 91 -21.88 -42.88 -45.01
C SER A 91 -22.00 -42.63 -43.50
N LEU A 92 -21.60 -43.62 -42.68
CA LEU A 92 -21.60 -43.49 -41.21
C LEU A 92 -20.55 -42.47 -40.74
N VAL A 93 -19.33 -42.57 -41.23
CA VAL A 93 -18.23 -41.67 -40.87
C VAL A 93 -18.49 -40.24 -41.36
N TRP A 94 -19.01 -40.10 -42.60
CA TRP A 94 -19.40 -38.81 -43.16
C TRP A 94 -20.51 -38.14 -42.33
N ARG A 95 -21.56 -38.90 -41.95
CA ARG A 95 -22.64 -38.39 -41.10
C ARG A 95 -22.11 -37.96 -39.75
N PHE A 96 -21.25 -38.77 -39.14
CA PHE A 96 -20.61 -38.40 -37.87
C PHE A 96 -19.80 -37.09 -38.00
N GLN A 97 -18.96 -36.97 -39.02
CA GLN A 97 -18.17 -35.79 -39.29
C GLN A 97 -19.04 -34.54 -39.57
N SER A 98 -20.17 -34.73 -40.30
CA SER A 98 -21.09 -33.62 -40.60
C SER A 98 -21.78 -33.07 -39.38
N LEU A 99 -21.98 -33.87 -38.34
CA LEU A 99 -22.51 -33.44 -37.03
C LEU A 99 -21.45 -32.80 -36.16
N HIS A 100 -20.17 -33.08 -36.40
CA HIS A 100 -19.02 -32.58 -35.66
C HIS A 100 -18.15 -31.68 -36.54
N THR A 101 -18.68 -30.49 -36.86
CA THR A 101 -18.02 -29.53 -37.77
C THR A 101 -16.69 -29.00 -37.29
N GLU A 102 -16.42 -29.13 -35.98
CA GLU A 102 -15.15 -28.83 -35.34
C GLU A 102 -14.03 -29.78 -35.68
N LEU A 103 -14.36 -31.01 -36.12
CA LEU A 103 -13.38 -32.00 -36.53
C LEU A 103 -12.82 -31.66 -37.91
N ARG A 104 -11.53 -31.70 -38.08
CA ARG A 104 -10.86 -31.51 -39.37
C ARG A 104 -11.19 -32.64 -40.33
N ASN A 105 -11.08 -33.87 -39.86
CA ASN A 105 -11.53 -35.07 -40.55
C ASN A 105 -11.74 -36.22 -39.56
N VAL A 106 -12.48 -37.20 -39.98
CA VAL A 106 -12.64 -38.49 -39.28
C VAL A 106 -12.17 -39.60 -40.20
N MET A 107 -11.28 -40.45 -39.71
CA MET A 107 -10.69 -41.56 -40.48
C MET A 107 -11.07 -42.90 -39.87
N LEU A 108 -11.29 -43.89 -40.74
CA LEU A 108 -11.35 -45.31 -40.37
C LEU A 108 -10.05 -45.97 -40.76
N ILE A 109 -9.36 -46.53 -39.77
CA ILE A 109 -8.03 -47.15 -39.92
C ILE A 109 -8.16 -48.61 -39.53
N ARG A 110 -7.63 -49.50 -40.33
CA ARG A 110 -7.56 -50.93 -40.01
C ARG A 110 -6.41 -51.20 -39.02
N SER A 111 -6.50 -52.28 -38.27
CA SER A 111 -5.53 -52.64 -37.23
C SER A 111 -4.08 -52.80 -37.73
N ASP A 112 -3.86 -53.03 -39.03
CA ASP A 112 -2.55 -53.03 -39.67
C ASP A 112 -2.00 -51.64 -40.07
N GLY A 113 -2.79 -50.57 -39.84
CA GLY A 113 -2.39 -49.20 -40.15
C GLY A 113 -2.89 -48.64 -41.48
N GLN A 114 -3.58 -49.45 -42.30
CA GLN A 114 -4.15 -48.97 -43.55
C GLN A 114 -5.34 -48.05 -43.30
N ILE A 115 -5.29 -46.81 -43.77
CA ILE A 115 -6.43 -45.91 -43.78
C ILE A 115 -7.41 -46.42 -44.85
N LEU A 116 -8.62 -46.77 -44.43
CA LEU A 116 -9.65 -47.32 -45.32
C LEU A 116 -10.49 -46.23 -45.97
N LEU A 117 -10.81 -45.19 -45.20
CA LEU A 117 -11.61 -44.06 -45.67
C LEU A 117 -11.42 -42.82 -44.76
N THR A 118 -11.78 -41.67 -45.30
CA THR A 118 -11.89 -40.41 -44.58
C THR A 118 -13.23 -39.76 -44.86
N GLY A 119 -13.89 -39.21 -43.84
CA GLY A 119 -15.18 -38.53 -43.99
C GLY A 119 -15.13 -37.23 -44.81
N ALA A 120 -13.93 -36.67 -45.04
CA ALA A 120 -13.77 -35.42 -45.77
C ALA A 120 -13.92 -35.59 -47.30
N THR A 121 -13.58 -36.75 -47.83
CA THR A 121 -13.58 -37.02 -49.30
C THR A 121 -13.99 -38.45 -49.59
N PRO A 122 -15.03 -38.64 -50.41
CA PRO A 122 -15.41 -39.97 -50.81
C PRO A 122 -14.38 -40.60 -51.76
N ASN A 123 -14.17 -41.93 -51.66
CA ASN A 123 -13.41 -42.75 -52.54
C ASN A 123 -12.08 -42.18 -53.06
N ARG A 124 -11.07 -42.07 -52.19
CA ARG A 124 -9.67 -41.89 -52.62
C ARG A 124 -9.01 -43.28 -52.71
N PRO A 125 -8.59 -43.73 -53.89
CA PRO A 125 -7.91 -45.05 -54.05
C PRO A 125 -6.51 -45.05 -53.37
N ASP A 126 -5.87 -43.85 -53.10
CA ASP A 126 -4.50 -43.77 -52.68
C ASP A 126 -4.40 -43.15 -51.24
N LEU A 127 -5.15 -43.72 -50.28
CA LEU A 127 -5.00 -43.30 -48.89
C LEU A 127 -3.69 -43.85 -48.31
N PRO A 128 -2.91 -43.02 -47.57
CA PRO A 128 -1.62 -43.45 -47.00
C PRO A 128 -1.83 -44.54 -45.95
N THR A 129 -0.79 -45.37 -45.76
CA THR A 129 -0.72 -46.33 -44.65
C THR A 129 0.11 -45.77 -43.51
N LEU A 130 -0.36 -46.00 -42.28
CA LEU A 130 0.36 -45.68 -41.05
C LEU A 130 1.24 -46.84 -40.57
N ALA A 131 1.24 -47.98 -41.27
CA ALA A 131 1.99 -49.17 -40.89
C ALA A 131 3.51 -48.92 -40.75
N ALA A 132 4.04 -47.99 -41.54
CA ALA A 132 5.47 -47.61 -41.49
C ALA A 132 5.81 -46.60 -40.37
N ASP A 133 4.79 -45.99 -39.69
CA ASP A 133 5.02 -45.07 -38.61
C ASP A 133 5.33 -45.82 -37.31
N PRO A 134 6.52 -45.65 -36.74
CA PRO A 134 6.88 -46.31 -35.47
C PRO A 134 5.94 -45.96 -34.29
N ALA A 135 5.24 -44.81 -34.37
CA ALA A 135 4.26 -44.41 -33.38
C ALA A 135 2.95 -45.18 -33.47
N PHE A 136 2.59 -45.68 -34.67
CA PHE A 136 1.33 -46.38 -34.87
C PHE A 136 1.27 -47.69 -34.09
N GLY A 137 2.36 -48.47 -34.06
CA GLY A 137 2.42 -49.71 -33.27
C GLY A 137 2.10 -49.48 -31.79
N LYS A 138 2.64 -48.45 -31.22
CA LYS A 138 2.37 -48.07 -29.80
C LYS A 138 0.90 -47.69 -29.61
N ILE A 139 0.36 -46.90 -30.50
CA ILE A 139 -1.05 -46.48 -30.47
C ILE A 139 -1.99 -47.67 -30.52
N ARG A 140 -1.72 -48.60 -31.44
CA ARG A 140 -2.48 -49.85 -31.59
C ARG A 140 -2.45 -50.67 -30.30
N ASP A 141 -1.27 -50.87 -29.73
CA ASP A 141 -1.09 -51.69 -28.53
C ASP A 141 -1.74 -51.00 -27.28
N GLU A 142 -1.65 -49.68 -27.19
CA GLU A 142 -2.37 -48.89 -26.16
C GLU A 142 -3.89 -49.05 -26.28
N LEU A 143 -4.45 -48.97 -27.48
CA LEU A 143 -5.87 -49.12 -27.72
C LEU A 143 -6.37 -50.56 -27.57
N GLN A 144 -5.54 -51.57 -27.85
CA GLN A 144 -5.87 -52.96 -27.64
C GLN A 144 -5.95 -53.36 -26.16
N GLN A 145 -5.10 -52.77 -25.31
CA GLN A 145 -4.94 -53.13 -23.90
C GLN A 145 -5.52 -52.12 -22.92
N GLY A 146 -5.74 -50.89 -23.38
CA GLY A 146 -6.19 -49.77 -22.58
C GLY A 146 -7.65 -49.41 -22.74
N PRO A 147 -8.04 -48.20 -22.33
CA PRO A 147 -9.39 -47.71 -22.54
C PRO A 147 -9.69 -47.57 -24.04
N PRO A 148 -10.96 -47.86 -24.46
CA PRO A 148 -11.32 -47.82 -25.86
C PRO A 148 -11.21 -46.43 -26.50
N PHE A 149 -11.24 -45.37 -25.72
CA PHE A 149 -11.07 -43.98 -26.16
C PHE A 149 -9.79 -43.40 -25.62
N ALA A 150 -8.96 -42.82 -26.48
CA ALA A 150 -7.71 -42.22 -26.14
C ALA A 150 -7.43 -40.92 -26.92
N ILE A 151 -6.83 -39.92 -26.26
CA ILE A 151 -6.43 -38.69 -26.90
C ILE A 151 -4.91 -38.76 -27.19
N GLY A 152 -4.56 -38.66 -28.47
CA GLY A 152 -3.19 -38.78 -28.96
C GLY A 152 -2.31 -37.56 -28.62
N ARG A 153 -1.02 -37.70 -28.95
CA ARG A 153 -0.10 -36.56 -29.02
C ARG A 153 -0.44 -35.67 -30.20
N PRO A 154 -0.12 -34.38 -30.16
CA PRO A 154 -0.15 -33.58 -31.37
C PRO A 154 0.80 -34.15 -32.42
N VAL A 155 0.33 -34.19 -33.65
CA VAL A 155 1.08 -34.67 -34.82
C VAL A 155 0.82 -33.77 -36.02
N MET A 156 1.77 -33.70 -36.91
CA MET A 156 1.58 -33.05 -38.21
C MET A 156 0.66 -33.94 -39.06
N GLY A 157 -0.47 -33.38 -39.46
CA GLY A 157 -1.45 -34.11 -40.28
C GLY A 157 -0.86 -34.57 -41.60
N TYR A 158 -1.08 -35.85 -41.99
CA TYR A 158 -0.53 -36.42 -43.21
C TYR A 158 -1.13 -35.81 -44.50
N ILE A 159 -2.40 -35.34 -44.41
CA ILE A 159 -3.16 -34.87 -45.57
C ILE A 159 -2.98 -33.35 -45.76
N ASP A 160 -3.13 -32.59 -44.70
CA ASP A 160 -3.25 -31.12 -44.76
C ASP A 160 -2.07 -30.36 -44.15
N LYS A 161 -1.06 -31.09 -43.61
CA LYS A 161 0.15 -30.54 -43.05
C LYS A 161 -0.05 -29.50 -41.92
N ASN A 162 -1.16 -29.63 -41.21
CA ASN A 162 -1.45 -28.82 -40.03
C ASN A 162 -1.25 -29.64 -38.74
N TRP A 163 -0.97 -28.97 -37.63
CA TRP A 163 -0.92 -29.63 -36.33
C TRP A 163 -2.33 -30.05 -35.89
N ILE A 164 -2.48 -31.33 -35.57
CA ILE A 164 -3.74 -31.95 -35.13
C ILE A 164 -3.52 -32.79 -33.89
N VAL A 165 -4.56 -32.90 -33.09
CA VAL A 165 -4.69 -33.87 -32.01
C VAL A 165 -5.74 -34.92 -32.41
N SER A 166 -5.39 -36.18 -32.35
CA SER A 166 -6.31 -37.27 -32.72
C SER A 166 -6.97 -37.85 -31.47
N ALA A 167 -8.29 -37.74 -31.40
CA ALA A 167 -9.11 -38.58 -30.52
C ALA A 167 -9.37 -39.90 -31.23
N ARG A 168 -9.04 -41.03 -30.60
CA ARG A 168 -9.10 -42.34 -31.19
C ARG A 168 -10.04 -43.27 -30.42
N TYR A 169 -10.82 -44.04 -31.14
CA TYR A 169 -11.70 -45.05 -30.56
C TYR A 169 -11.41 -46.41 -31.14
N ALA A 170 -11.17 -47.40 -30.28
CA ALA A 170 -10.91 -48.77 -30.64
C ALA A 170 -12.22 -49.50 -30.98
N VAL A 171 -12.36 -50.00 -32.18
CA VAL A 171 -13.48 -50.88 -32.61
C VAL A 171 -13.02 -52.32 -32.53
N MET A 172 -13.55 -53.07 -31.55
CA MET A 172 -13.20 -54.46 -31.33
C MET A 172 -14.09 -55.40 -32.15
N ASP A 173 -13.50 -56.52 -32.56
CA ASP A 173 -14.30 -57.64 -33.14
C ASP A 173 -14.97 -58.44 -31.99
N PRO A 174 -15.88 -59.36 -32.28
CA PRO A 174 -16.53 -60.22 -31.29
C PRO A 174 -15.57 -61.13 -30.50
N ALA A 175 -14.33 -61.31 -30.96
CA ALA A 175 -13.28 -62.01 -30.23
C ALA A 175 -12.42 -61.13 -29.35
N GLY A 176 -12.77 -59.83 -29.24
CA GLY A 176 -12.03 -58.84 -28.40
C GLY A 176 -10.71 -58.39 -29.03
N ARG A 177 -10.52 -58.58 -30.35
CA ARG A 177 -9.32 -58.09 -31.03
C ARG A 177 -9.64 -56.79 -31.75
N LEU A 178 -8.66 -55.88 -31.80
CA LEU A 178 -8.81 -54.60 -32.48
C LEU A 178 -9.01 -54.82 -34.00
N ALA A 179 -10.20 -54.50 -34.50
CA ALA A 179 -10.55 -54.55 -35.92
C ALA A 179 -10.25 -53.24 -36.64
N TYR A 180 -10.75 -52.15 -36.09
CA TYR A 180 -10.57 -50.81 -36.64
C TYR A 180 -10.26 -49.80 -35.56
N ILE A 181 -9.67 -48.66 -35.96
CA ILE A 181 -9.52 -47.46 -35.18
C ILE A 181 -10.31 -46.35 -35.88
N VAL A 182 -11.28 -45.76 -35.21
CA VAL A 182 -11.87 -44.49 -35.61
C VAL A 182 -10.97 -43.37 -35.06
N SER A 183 -10.46 -42.50 -35.93
CA SER A 183 -9.62 -41.37 -35.55
C SER A 183 -10.31 -40.07 -35.93
N ALA A 184 -10.78 -39.33 -34.92
CA ALA A 184 -11.31 -37.98 -35.05
C ALA A 184 -10.17 -36.98 -34.83
N ASN A 185 -9.84 -36.21 -35.85
CA ASN A 185 -8.70 -35.31 -35.84
C ASN A 185 -9.16 -33.86 -35.59
N LEU A 186 -8.67 -33.28 -34.50
CA LEU A 186 -8.97 -31.93 -34.09
C LEU A 186 -7.79 -31.03 -34.43
N PRO A 187 -7.98 -29.85 -35.03
CA PRO A 187 -6.97 -28.82 -35.08
C PRO A 187 -6.57 -28.39 -33.66
N VAL A 188 -5.29 -28.10 -33.43
CA VAL A 188 -4.78 -27.73 -32.09
C VAL A 188 -5.37 -26.43 -31.56
N ASP A 189 -5.83 -25.52 -32.43
CA ASP A 189 -6.49 -24.27 -32.13
C ASP A 189 -7.98 -24.42 -31.80
N MET A 190 -8.57 -25.51 -32.20
CA MET A 190 -10.02 -25.73 -32.07
C MET A 190 -10.49 -25.73 -30.61
N LEU A 191 -9.70 -26.32 -29.71
CA LEU A 191 -10.02 -26.40 -28.29
C LEU A 191 -10.09 -25.02 -27.62
N GLN A 192 -9.48 -23.99 -28.21
CA GLN A 192 -9.53 -22.63 -27.71
C GLN A 192 -10.96 -22.09 -27.60
N ARG A 193 -11.90 -22.56 -28.43
CA ARG A 193 -13.31 -22.15 -28.40
C ARG A 193 -13.99 -22.47 -27.06
N TYR A 194 -13.52 -23.48 -26.34
CA TYR A 194 -14.12 -23.92 -25.06
C TYR A 194 -13.65 -23.10 -23.86
N TRP A 195 -12.64 -22.22 -24.04
CA TRP A 195 -12.13 -21.42 -22.95
C TRP A 195 -11.94 -19.92 -23.27
N ILE A 196 -12.06 -19.52 -24.56
CA ILE A 196 -11.82 -18.13 -24.96
C ILE A 196 -12.71 -17.14 -24.19
N ASP A 197 -13.97 -17.51 -23.95
CA ASP A 197 -14.93 -16.70 -23.21
C ASP A 197 -14.63 -16.65 -21.68
N SER A 198 -13.80 -17.56 -21.20
CA SER A 198 -13.37 -17.63 -19.81
C SER A 198 -12.09 -16.83 -19.55
N ILE A 199 -11.45 -16.31 -20.60
CA ILE A 199 -10.19 -15.55 -20.48
C ILE A 199 -10.50 -14.16 -19.95
N THR A 200 -10.00 -13.90 -18.75
CA THR A 200 -10.08 -12.56 -18.13
C THR A 200 -8.86 -11.71 -18.47
N PRO A 201 -8.97 -10.36 -18.39
CA PRO A 201 -7.83 -9.49 -18.56
C PRO A 201 -6.64 -9.90 -17.68
N GLY A 202 -5.44 -9.91 -18.25
CA GLY A 202 -4.21 -10.30 -17.56
C GLY A 202 -3.80 -11.76 -17.72
N VAL A 203 -4.69 -12.66 -18.15
CA VAL A 203 -4.32 -14.05 -18.54
C VAL A 203 -3.54 -13.99 -19.85
N THR A 204 -2.29 -14.46 -19.85
CA THR A 204 -1.41 -14.42 -21.02
C THR A 204 -1.26 -15.76 -21.72
N ALA A 205 -1.54 -16.85 -21.02
CA ALA A 205 -1.58 -18.16 -21.63
C ALA A 205 -2.58 -19.08 -20.93
N LEU A 206 -3.25 -19.87 -21.73
CA LEU A 206 -4.08 -20.98 -21.31
C LEU A 206 -3.82 -22.14 -22.24
N GLY A 207 -3.71 -23.36 -21.71
CA GLY A 207 -3.41 -24.50 -22.56
C GLY A 207 -3.66 -25.85 -21.88
N LEU A 208 -3.52 -26.88 -22.66
CA LEU A 208 -3.78 -28.26 -22.27
C LEU A 208 -2.53 -29.11 -22.55
N VAL A 209 -2.04 -29.77 -21.52
CA VAL A 209 -0.85 -30.63 -21.57
C VAL A 209 -1.23 -32.06 -21.21
N ARG A 210 -0.71 -33.03 -21.97
CA ARG A 210 -0.83 -34.45 -21.66
C ARG A 210 0.07 -34.86 -20.50
N ASP A 211 -0.24 -35.99 -19.87
CA ASP A 211 0.58 -36.55 -18.78
C ASP A 211 2.03 -36.88 -19.21
N ASP A 212 2.26 -37.15 -20.48
CA ASP A 212 3.61 -37.37 -21.04
C ASP A 212 4.34 -36.07 -21.42
N GLY A 213 3.74 -34.90 -21.08
CA GLY A 213 4.34 -33.57 -21.22
C GLY A 213 4.08 -32.91 -22.56
N TYR A 214 3.37 -33.54 -23.53
CA TYR A 214 3.10 -32.87 -24.81
C TYR A 214 1.99 -31.84 -24.70
N LEU A 215 2.22 -30.66 -25.25
CA LEU A 215 1.24 -29.59 -25.34
C LEU A 215 0.17 -29.93 -26.38
N VAL A 216 -1.10 -30.01 -26.01
CA VAL A 216 -2.22 -30.38 -26.86
C VAL A 216 -2.81 -29.17 -27.58
N SER A 217 -2.96 -28.08 -26.88
CA SER A 217 -3.49 -26.81 -27.37
C SER A 217 -3.02 -25.68 -26.48
N ARG A 218 -2.90 -24.46 -27.01
CA ARG A 218 -2.51 -23.26 -26.24
C ARG A 218 -3.15 -22.01 -26.84
N TYR A 219 -3.60 -21.13 -25.94
CA TYR A 219 -3.99 -19.76 -26.27
C TYR A 219 -2.99 -18.78 -25.60
N PRO A 220 -2.58 -17.71 -26.28
CA PRO A 220 -2.74 -17.50 -27.72
C PRO A 220 -2.00 -18.58 -28.51
N GLU A 221 -2.48 -18.81 -29.73
CA GLU A 221 -1.85 -19.76 -30.61
C GLU A 221 -0.41 -19.32 -30.95
N PRO A 222 0.56 -20.25 -30.90
CA PRO A 222 1.92 -19.93 -31.26
C PRO A 222 2.05 -19.59 -32.76
N ASP A 223 2.95 -18.68 -33.10
CA ASP A 223 3.30 -18.43 -34.52
C ASP A 223 3.69 -19.72 -35.22
N ALA A 224 3.38 -19.84 -36.50
CA ALA A 224 3.65 -21.04 -37.33
C ALA A 224 5.13 -21.50 -37.21
N SER A 225 6.09 -20.60 -37.10
CA SER A 225 7.52 -20.90 -36.88
C SER A 225 7.85 -21.50 -35.52
N SER A 226 6.95 -21.34 -34.55
CA SER A 226 7.11 -21.81 -33.16
C SER A 226 6.30 -23.06 -32.87
N GLN A 227 5.30 -23.39 -33.70
CA GLN A 227 4.43 -24.56 -33.50
C GLN A 227 5.23 -25.87 -33.44
N ASP A 228 6.18 -26.12 -34.36
CA ASP A 228 7.00 -27.33 -34.37
C ASP A 228 7.84 -27.49 -33.09
N LYS A 229 8.30 -26.37 -32.48
CA LYS A 229 9.05 -26.39 -31.24
C LYS A 229 8.19 -26.67 -30.03
N LEU A 230 6.91 -26.30 -30.07
CA LEU A 230 5.98 -26.41 -28.96
C LEU A 230 5.17 -27.71 -28.98
N TYR A 231 4.65 -28.11 -30.15
CA TYR A 231 3.81 -29.30 -30.27
C TYR A 231 4.61 -30.60 -30.52
N GLY A 232 5.77 -30.49 -31.18
CA GLY A 232 6.56 -31.67 -31.58
C GLY A 232 7.37 -32.35 -30.48
N LYS A 233 7.45 -31.75 -29.29
CA LYS A 233 8.22 -32.26 -28.14
C LYS A 233 7.56 -31.98 -26.81
N PRO A 234 7.92 -32.70 -25.74
CA PRO A 234 7.42 -32.42 -24.41
C PRO A 234 7.80 -31.01 -23.94
N VAL A 235 6.89 -30.37 -23.21
CA VAL A 235 7.13 -29.08 -22.54
C VAL A 235 8.23 -29.22 -21.48
N GLU A 236 9.12 -28.25 -21.43
CA GLU A 236 10.20 -28.16 -20.45
C GLU A 236 9.98 -26.98 -19.50
N GLY A 237 10.70 -26.96 -18.36
CA GLY A 237 10.70 -25.88 -17.39
C GLY A 237 9.81 -26.11 -16.19
N ALA A 238 9.61 -25.04 -15.40
CA ALA A 238 9.04 -25.10 -14.05
C ALA A 238 7.68 -25.79 -13.95
N MET A 239 6.80 -25.66 -14.98
CA MET A 239 5.52 -26.34 -15.02
C MET A 239 5.69 -27.85 -15.16
N ALA A 240 6.54 -28.31 -16.10
CA ALA A 240 6.81 -29.73 -16.30
C ALA A 240 7.48 -30.36 -15.08
N ASP A 241 8.40 -29.62 -14.46
CA ASP A 241 9.08 -30.05 -13.22
C ASP A 241 8.07 -30.20 -12.07
N TYR A 242 7.18 -29.24 -11.91
CA TYR A 242 6.13 -29.32 -10.89
C TYR A 242 5.19 -30.51 -11.10
N LEU A 243 4.73 -30.75 -12.34
CA LEU A 243 3.85 -31.87 -12.65
C LEU A 243 4.51 -33.22 -12.36
N ARG A 244 5.80 -33.33 -12.66
CA ARG A 244 6.59 -34.55 -12.37
C ARG A 244 6.85 -34.75 -10.87
N ALA A 245 7.26 -33.69 -10.17
CA ALA A 245 7.60 -33.74 -8.76
C ALA A 245 6.40 -34.04 -7.86
N ASN A 246 5.20 -33.59 -8.23
CA ASN A 246 3.97 -33.76 -7.44
C ASN A 246 3.05 -34.87 -7.94
N ASN A 247 3.56 -35.80 -8.74
CA ASN A 247 2.79 -36.92 -9.30
C ASN A 247 1.47 -36.49 -9.94
N ARG A 248 1.51 -35.39 -10.71
CA ARG A 248 0.37 -34.84 -11.46
C ARG A 248 -0.86 -34.57 -10.59
N PRO A 249 -0.82 -33.58 -9.73
CA PRO A 249 -1.89 -33.30 -8.78
C PRO A 249 -3.18 -32.92 -9.52
N GLN A 250 -4.33 -33.20 -8.90
CA GLN A 250 -5.65 -32.88 -9.46
C GLN A 250 -5.84 -31.37 -9.66
N GLN A 251 -5.23 -30.57 -8.81
CA GLN A 251 -5.18 -29.11 -8.92
C GLN A 251 -3.89 -28.61 -8.33
N GLY A 252 -3.40 -27.48 -8.83
CA GLY A 252 -2.19 -26.88 -8.34
C GLY A 252 -2.15 -25.40 -8.64
N LEU A 253 -1.48 -24.68 -7.74
CA LEU A 253 -1.10 -23.28 -7.95
C LEU A 253 0.41 -23.18 -7.79
N VAL A 254 1.08 -22.67 -8.81
CA VAL A 254 2.55 -22.61 -8.87
C VAL A 254 2.99 -21.19 -9.16
N GLU A 255 4.02 -20.74 -8.44
CA GLU A 255 4.74 -19.54 -8.78
C GLU A 255 5.91 -19.87 -9.70
N LEU A 256 5.81 -19.50 -10.97
CA LEU A 256 6.94 -19.59 -11.86
C LEU A 256 8.01 -18.60 -11.46
N ARG A 257 9.25 -19.06 -11.33
CA ARG A 257 10.39 -18.23 -10.94
C ARG A 257 11.48 -18.26 -12.01
N ASN A 258 12.12 -17.11 -12.20
CA ASN A 258 13.29 -17.04 -13.08
C ASN A 258 14.54 -17.62 -12.39
N SER A 259 15.65 -17.70 -13.13
CA SER A 259 16.95 -18.17 -12.62
C SER A 259 17.48 -17.37 -11.41
N LYS A 260 16.97 -16.15 -11.18
CA LYS A 260 17.29 -15.29 -10.03
C LYS A 260 16.32 -15.49 -8.84
N GLY A 261 15.44 -16.49 -8.89
CA GLY A 261 14.45 -16.78 -7.84
C GLY A 261 13.26 -15.82 -7.75
N LYS A 262 13.18 -14.81 -8.65
CA LYS A 262 12.07 -13.86 -8.68
C LYS A 262 10.84 -14.48 -9.36
N THR A 263 9.67 -14.39 -8.73
CA THR A 263 8.39 -14.83 -9.32
C THR A 263 8.09 -14.00 -10.56
N THR A 264 7.87 -14.67 -11.68
CA THR A 264 7.56 -14.06 -12.99
C THR A 264 6.12 -14.21 -13.38
N ALA A 265 5.47 -15.32 -13.01
CA ALA A 265 4.07 -15.57 -13.29
C ALA A 265 3.41 -16.45 -12.21
N LEU A 266 2.09 -16.39 -12.15
CA LEU A 266 1.24 -17.33 -11.43
C LEU A 266 0.71 -18.34 -12.45
N LEU A 267 0.70 -19.60 -12.07
CA LEU A 267 0.21 -20.69 -12.89
C LEU A 267 -0.79 -21.52 -12.09
N ALA A 268 -2.05 -21.53 -12.51
CA ALA A 268 -3.06 -22.44 -11.99
C ALA A 268 -3.20 -23.64 -12.91
N MET A 269 -3.39 -24.83 -12.33
CA MET A 269 -3.51 -26.08 -13.06
C MET A 269 -4.71 -26.88 -12.57
N ARG A 270 -5.37 -27.54 -13.50
CA ARG A 270 -6.47 -28.48 -13.24
C ARG A 270 -6.33 -29.71 -14.11
N ARG A 271 -6.18 -30.88 -13.51
CA ARG A 271 -6.19 -32.15 -14.21
C ARG A 271 -7.64 -32.56 -14.56
N LEU A 272 -7.89 -33.01 -15.76
CA LEU A 272 -9.18 -33.56 -16.20
C LEU A 272 -9.49 -34.85 -15.41
N GLN A 273 -10.77 -35.13 -15.21
CA GLN A 273 -11.16 -36.26 -14.39
C GLN A 273 -11.05 -37.57 -15.16
N HIS A 274 -11.41 -37.56 -16.45
CA HIS A 274 -11.56 -38.78 -17.28
C HIS A 274 -10.38 -38.99 -18.23
N TYR A 275 -9.54 -37.96 -18.43
CA TYR A 275 -8.46 -37.99 -19.43
C TYR A 275 -7.12 -37.63 -18.85
N PRO A 276 -6.01 -38.20 -19.36
CA PRO A 276 -4.64 -37.89 -18.87
C PRO A 276 -4.15 -36.54 -19.40
N LEU A 277 -4.92 -35.50 -19.10
CA LEU A 277 -4.70 -34.13 -19.55
C LEU A 277 -4.75 -33.18 -18.35
N THR A 278 -3.90 -32.15 -18.36
CA THR A 278 -3.90 -31.08 -17.37
C THR A 278 -4.06 -29.75 -18.10
N LEU A 279 -5.09 -29.01 -17.73
CA LEU A 279 -5.29 -27.63 -18.17
C LEU A 279 -4.46 -26.70 -17.29
N PHE A 280 -3.80 -25.70 -17.87
CA PHE A 280 -3.08 -24.67 -17.17
C PHE A 280 -3.52 -23.27 -17.60
N VAL A 281 -3.45 -22.33 -16.68
CA VAL A 281 -3.75 -20.90 -16.89
C VAL A 281 -2.61 -20.10 -16.30
N GLU A 282 -2.02 -19.19 -17.08
CA GLU A 282 -0.85 -18.39 -16.71
C GLU A 282 -1.18 -16.91 -16.69
N MET A 283 -0.75 -16.23 -15.65
CA MET A 283 -0.81 -14.77 -15.50
C MET A 283 0.55 -14.24 -15.03
N PRO A 284 1.20 -13.34 -15.75
CA PRO A 284 2.43 -12.68 -15.30
C PRO A 284 2.21 -11.86 -14.03
N VAL A 285 3.21 -11.83 -13.17
CA VAL A 285 3.16 -11.01 -11.94
C VAL A 285 3.05 -9.51 -12.28
N THR A 286 3.47 -9.10 -13.46
CA THR A 286 3.30 -7.72 -13.94
C THR A 286 1.83 -7.33 -14.05
N GLU A 287 0.99 -8.25 -14.55
CA GLU A 287 -0.45 -8.05 -14.66
C GLU A 287 -1.12 -8.04 -13.27
N VAL A 288 -0.71 -8.96 -12.40
CA VAL A 288 -1.17 -8.94 -11.00
C VAL A 288 -0.81 -7.62 -10.31
N LYS A 289 0.38 -7.08 -10.56
CA LYS A 289 0.79 -5.77 -10.04
C LYS A 289 -0.01 -4.63 -10.65
N ALA A 290 -0.28 -4.68 -11.94
CA ALA A 290 -1.07 -3.65 -12.61
C ALA A 290 -2.49 -3.60 -12.04
N ALA A 291 -3.15 -4.74 -11.89
CA ALA A 291 -4.46 -4.84 -11.28
C ALA A 291 -4.46 -4.32 -9.82
N TRP A 292 -3.51 -4.79 -9.01
CA TRP A 292 -3.34 -4.31 -7.64
C TRP A 292 -3.10 -2.79 -7.57
N TRP A 293 -2.27 -2.23 -8.47
CA TRP A 293 -1.99 -0.81 -8.51
C TRP A 293 -3.22 0.02 -8.89
N GLN A 294 -3.99 -0.45 -9.88
CA GLN A 294 -5.25 0.21 -10.27
C GLN A 294 -6.24 0.31 -9.11
N GLU A 295 -6.29 -0.69 -8.25
CA GLU A 295 -7.19 -0.71 -7.10
C GLU A 295 -6.64 0.13 -5.93
N MET A 296 -5.32 0.10 -5.71
CA MET A 296 -4.69 0.65 -4.51
C MET A 296 -4.14 2.08 -4.67
N HIS A 297 -3.96 2.60 -5.89
CA HIS A 297 -3.35 3.92 -6.07
C HIS A 297 -4.16 5.06 -5.41
N ALA A 298 -5.48 5.02 -5.47
CA ALA A 298 -6.33 6.06 -4.88
C ALA A 298 -6.29 6.07 -3.34
N PRO A 299 -6.47 4.95 -2.61
CA PRO A 299 -6.28 4.90 -1.15
C PRO A 299 -4.88 5.36 -0.71
N TYR A 300 -3.83 4.95 -1.42
CA TYR A 300 -2.46 5.37 -1.07
C TYR A 300 -2.22 6.85 -1.32
N PHE A 301 -2.76 7.40 -2.41
CA PHE A 301 -2.71 8.84 -2.67
C PHE A 301 -3.40 9.63 -1.55
N LEU A 302 -4.60 9.22 -1.14
CA LEU A 302 -5.32 9.87 -0.04
C LEU A 302 -4.57 9.77 1.29
N MET A 303 -3.95 8.63 1.58
CA MET A 303 -3.11 8.45 2.76
C MET A 303 -1.88 9.35 2.71
N ALA A 304 -1.19 9.43 1.58
CA ALA A 304 -0.03 10.32 1.39
C ALA A 304 -0.43 11.80 1.52
N LEU A 305 -1.58 12.19 0.97
CA LEU A 305 -2.13 13.54 1.10
C LEU A 305 -2.45 13.87 2.56
N ALA A 306 -3.09 12.96 3.29
CA ALA A 306 -3.39 13.13 4.72
C ALA A 306 -2.11 13.30 5.56
N LEU A 307 -1.07 12.51 5.29
CA LEU A 307 0.23 12.64 5.92
C LEU A 307 0.90 13.99 5.59
N ALA A 308 0.86 14.42 4.33
CA ALA A 308 1.38 15.71 3.90
C ALA A 308 0.66 16.88 4.56
N CYS A 309 -0.69 16.84 4.63
CA CYS A 309 -1.50 17.83 5.33
C CYS A 309 -1.17 17.90 6.83
N THR A 310 -1.01 16.74 7.47
CA THR A 310 -0.63 16.66 8.89
C THR A 310 0.74 17.28 9.14
N PHE A 311 1.71 16.98 8.27
CA PHE A 311 3.05 17.55 8.35
C PHE A 311 3.06 19.05 8.09
N ALA A 312 2.31 19.51 7.07
CA ALA A 312 2.14 20.94 6.77
C ALA A 312 1.48 21.68 7.95
N PHE A 313 0.42 21.12 8.54
CA PHE A 313 -0.24 21.69 9.71
C PHE A 313 0.71 21.81 10.91
N TYR A 314 1.51 20.76 11.17
CA TYR A 314 2.51 20.78 12.22
C TYR A 314 3.60 21.84 11.97
N GLY A 315 4.07 21.94 10.72
CA GLY A 315 5.04 22.97 10.32
C GLY A 315 4.51 24.38 10.47
N LEU A 316 3.27 24.64 10.04
CA LEU A 316 2.60 25.93 10.20
C LEU A 316 2.39 26.29 11.67
N ARG A 317 1.96 25.32 12.48
CA ARG A 317 1.79 25.52 13.93
C ARG A 317 3.11 25.86 14.62
N ASN A 318 4.20 25.22 14.23
CA ASN A 318 5.53 25.48 14.78
C ASN A 318 6.06 26.87 14.37
N ARG A 319 5.86 27.25 13.09
CA ARG A 319 6.18 28.61 12.61
C ARG A 319 5.39 29.68 13.36
N ARG A 320 4.07 29.49 13.53
CA ARG A 320 3.24 30.44 14.30
C ARG A 320 3.72 30.61 15.74
N ARG A 321 4.16 29.54 16.41
CA ARG A 321 4.72 29.59 17.75
C ARG A 321 6.05 30.37 17.79
N ALA A 322 6.93 30.17 16.83
CA ALA A 322 8.17 30.91 16.71
C ALA A 322 7.92 32.42 16.51
N TRP A 323 6.99 32.76 15.61
CA TRP A 323 6.59 34.15 15.33
C TRP A 323 5.98 34.85 16.54
N THR A 324 5.18 34.17 17.36
CA THR A 324 4.59 34.78 18.57
C THR A 324 5.63 35.05 19.64
N VAL A 325 6.65 34.21 19.76
CA VAL A 325 7.77 34.44 20.69
C VAL A 325 8.63 35.62 20.24
N GLU A 326 8.93 35.72 18.94
CA GLU A 326 9.72 36.80 18.35
C GLU A 326 9.01 38.16 18.49
N LYS A 327 7.70 38.16 18.18
CA LYS A 327 6.88 39.39 18.32
C LYS A 327 6.81 39.89 19.78
N ARG A 328 6.68 38.99 20.75
CA ARG A 328 6.75 39.36 22.19
C ARG A 328 8.10 39.93 22.60
N ARG A 329 9.21 39.37 22.07
CA ARG A 329 10.55 39.93 22.32
C ARG A 329 10.69 41.33 21.74
N GLU A 330 10.17 41.56 20.56
CA GLU A 330 10.23 42.88 19.91
C GLU A 330 9.34 43.92 20.60
N GLU A 331 8.14 43.52 21.06
CA GLU A 331 7.27 44.39 21.87
C GLU A 331 7.90 44.75 23.20
N LEU A 332 8.53 43.82 23.91
CA LEU A 332 9.28 44.07 25.15
C LEU A 332 10.46 45.02 24.90
N ARG A 333 11.22 44.82 23.81
CA ARG A 333 12.34 45.68 23.46
C ARG A 333 11.88 47.10 23.12
N ARG A 334 10.79 47.28 22.38
CA ARG A 334 10.22 48.60 22.07
C ARG A 334 9.71 49.29 23.32
N SER A 335 9.03 48.58 24.21
CA SER A 335 8.57 49.14 25.48
C SER A 335 9.74 49.59 26.35
N TYR A 336 10.86 48.84 26.34
CA TYR A 336 12.11 49.20 27.02
C TYR A 336 12.77 50.45 26.42
N GLU A 337 12.87 50.55 25.09
CA GLU A 337 13.46 51.69 24.40
C GLU A 337 12.60 52.97 24.59
N HIS A 338 11.26 52.84 24.67
CA HIS A 338 10.36 53.95 24.97
C HIS A 338 10.48 54.42 26.41
N ALA A 339 10.58 53.50 27.37
CA ALA A 339 10.76 53.84 28.77
C ALA A 339 12.07 54.58 29.05
N LEU A 340 13.10 54.34 28.24
CA LEU A 340 14.39 55.00 28.36
C LEU A 340 14.53 56.36 27.64
N ARG A 341 13.73 56.58 26.57
CA ARG A 341 13.91 57.75 25.68
C ARG A 341 13.00 58.92 25.92
N ASP A 342 11.85 58.75 26.55
CA ASP A 342 10.86 59.84 26.59
C ASP A 342 10.56 60.33 27.99
N ARG A 343 10.16 61.58 28.07
CA ARG A 343 9.49 62.27 29.19
C ARG A 343 8.20 61.51 29.58
N SER A 344 8.35 60.24 29.93
CA SER A 344 7.25 59.47 30.52
C SER A 344 6.88 60.15 31.83
N PRO A 345 5.60 60.39 32.15
CA PRO A 345 5.15 60.87 33.41
C PRO A 345 5.40 59.87 34.57
N ASN A 346 6.11 58.76 34.27
CA ASN A 346 6.51 57.77 35.25
C ASN A 346 7.98 57.85 35.53
N GLU A 347 8.33 57.67 36.75
CA GLU A 347 9.73 57.55 37.18
C GLU A 347 10.28 56.21 36.83
N VAL A 348 11.44 56.15 36.19
CA VAL A 348 12.09 54.92 35.76
C VAL A 348 13.44 54.79 36.43
N PHE A 349 13.64 53.68 37.14
CA PHE A 349 14.88 53.35 37.78
C PHE A 349 15.42 52.01 37.23
N MET A 350 16.74 51.92 37.10
CA MET A 350 17.44 50.65 36.99
C MET A 350 18.42 50.54 38.19
N PHE A 351 18.51 49.31 38.70
CA PHE A 351 19.41 49.05 39.83
C PHE A 351 19.96 47.59 39.67
N ASP A 352 21.13 47.46 40.32
CA ASP A 352 21.91 46.24 40.30
C ASP A 352 21.19 45.12 41.04
N THR A 353 21.31 43.87 40.52
CA THR A 353 20.59 42.72 41.07
C THR A 353 21.10 42.27 42.43
N ASP A 354 22.37 42.50 42.77
CA ASP A 354 23.00 41.99 43.98
C ASP A 354 23.06 43.05 45.06
N THR A 355 23.49 44.25 44.68
CA THR A 355 23.68 45.37 45.61
C THR A 355 22.43 46.23 45.77
N LEU A 356 21.46 46.13 44.87
CA LEU A 356 20.26 46.96 44.76
C LEU A 356 20.60 48.45 44.59
N GLN A 357 21.82 48.79 44.20
CA GLN A 357 22.30 50.15 44.00
C GLN A 357 21.71 50.71 42.70
N ILE A 358 21.18 51.91 42.73
CA ILE A 358 20.60 52.60 41.59
C ILE A 358 21.70 52.87 40.55
N THR A 359 21.53 52.38 39.33
CA THR A 359 22.46 52.57 38.20
C THR A 359 21.96 53.61 37.21
N TYR A 360 20.64 53.81 37.14
CA TYR A 360 20.00 54.76 36.24
C TYR A 360 18.67 55.25 36.82
N ALA A 361 18.36 56.53 36.56
CA ALA A 361 17.07 57.16 36.78
C ALA A 361 16.78 58.07 35.55
N ASN A 362 15.52 58.13 35.10
CA ASN A 362 15.12 59.04 34.02
C ASN A 362 14.98 60.48 34.54
N ASP A 363 14.96 61.48 33.64
CA ASP A 363 14.90 62.93 34.02
C ASP A 363 13.66 63.20 34.86
N TYR A 364 12.51 62.55 34.60
CA TYR A 364 11.29 62.75 35.40
C TYR A 364 11.49 62.32 36.87
N ALA A 365 12.16 61.19 37.09
CA ALA A 365 12.49 60.72 38.43
C ALA A 365 13.42 61.67 39.15
N LEU A 366 14.42 62.23 38.44
CA LEU A 366 15.36 63.23 39.04
C LEU A 366 14.63 64.51 39.44
N GLU A 367 13.77 65.02 38.54
CA GLU A 367 12.99 66.21 38.79
C GLU A 367 11.99 66.05 39.94
N ASN A 368 11.25 64.91 39.95
CA ASN A 368 10.20 64.66 40.95
C ASN A 368 10.79 64.36 42.35
N LEU A 369 11.91 63.63 42.40
CA LEU A 369 12.57 63.28 43.63
C LEU A 369 13.44 64.43 44.20
N GLY A 370 13.95 65.31 43.34
CA GLY A 370 14.84 66.37 43.70
C GLY A 370 16.34 66.00 43.85
N PHE A 371 16.68 64.72 43.55
CA PHE A 371 18.06 64.22 43.60
C PHE A 371 18.75 64.37 42.25
N THR A 372 20.05 64.61 42.27
CA THR A 372 20.87 64.38 41.06
C THR A 372 21.16 62.92 40.86
N LEU A 373 21.41 62.48 39.57
CA LEU A 373 21.76 61.10 39.26
C LEU A 373 22.96 60.59 40.08
N ALA A 374 23.98 61.45 40.29
CA ALA A 374 25.17 61.10 41.06
C ALA A 374 24.88 60.87 42.57
N GLN A 375 23.86 61.51 43.12
CA GLN A 375 23.35 61.22 44.44
C GLN A 375 22.57 59.94 44.52
N LEU A 376 21.69 59.68 43.54
CA LEU A 376 20.90 58.40 43.43
C LEU A 376 21.80 57.21 43.23
N GLN A 377 22.85 57.35 42.45
CA GLN A 377 23.79 56.24 42.21
C GLN A 377 24.58 55.81 43.45
N LYS A 378 24.56 56.58 44.48
CA LYS A 378 25.17 56.25 45.82
C LYS A 378 24.18 55.63 46.77
N LYS A 379 22.89 55.56 46.37
CA LYS A 379 21.79 55.04 47.18
C LYS A 379 21.35 53.65 46.73
N ASN A 380 20.82 52.89 47.68
CA ASN A 380 20.09 51.68 47.47
C ASN A 380 18.63 52.06 47.19
N ILE A 381 17.97 51.33 46.29
CA ILE A 381 16.55 51.57 45.94
C ILE A 381 15.62 51.51 47.13
N LEU A 382 15.98 50.75 48.19
CA LEU A 382 15.22 50.65 49.44
C LEU A 382 15.29 51.96 50.27
N GLU A 383 16.28 52.77 50.06
CA GLU A 383 16.37 54.10 50.76
C GLU A 383 15.30 55.08 50.24
N LEU A 384 14.82 54.85 49.02
CA LEU A 384 13.70 55.61 48.46
C LEU A 384 12.34 55.10 48.92
N HIS A 385 12.27 53.86 49.45
CA HIS A 385 11.04 53.22 49.89
C HIS A 385 11.16 52.73 51.36
N PRO A 386 11.19 53.55 52.31
CA PRO A 386 11.47 53.20 53.73
C PRO A 386 10.38 52.30 54.35
N GLU A 387 9.16 52.32 53.84
CA GLU A 387 8.09 51.45 54.31
C GLU A 387 8.13 50.04 53.74
N SER A 388 8.92 49.83 52.70
CA SER A 388 9.13 48.48 52.14
C SER A 388 10.14 47.74 53.00
N GLY A 389 9.70 46.94 53.95
CA GLY A 389 10.60 46.13 54.77
C GLY A 389 11.53 45.27 53.91
N VAL A 390 12.81 45.18 54.28
CA VAL A 390 13.85 44.44 53.54
C VAL A 390 13.44 43.01 53.21
N GLU A 391 12.75 42.34 54.14
CA GLU A 391 12.26 40.93 53.92
C GLU A 391 11.16 40.85 52.87
N SER A 392 10.21 41.77 52.83
CA SER A 392 9.11 41.77 51.88
C SER A 392 9.57 42.12 50.46
N PHE A 393 10.56 42.97 50.31
CA PHE A 393 11.19 43.33 49.07
C PHE A 393 12.06 42.18 48.53
N GLY A 394 12.83 41.53 49.44
CA GLY A 394 13.61 40.33 49.11
C GLY A 394 12.79 39.22 48.53
N ALA A 395 11.65 38.91 49.15
CA ALA A 395 10.73 37.86 48.65
C ALA A 395 10.19 38.18 47.24
N ARG A 396 9.94 39.47 46.93
CA ARG A 396 9.50 39.89 45.56
C ARG A 396 10.64 39.75 44.56
N ILE A 397 11.86 40.12 44.91
CA ILE A 397 13.03 39.96 44.04
C ILE A 397 13.30 38.48 43.73
N ASP A 398 13.19 37.62 44.74
CA ASP A 398 13.41 36.18 44.57
C ASP A 398 12.42 35.54 43.59
N MET A 399 11.17 35.95 43.61
CA MET A 399 10.17 35.48 42.61
C MET A 399 10.55 35.88 41.17
N LEU A 400 11.13 37.06 40.96
CA LEU A 400 11.63 37.50 39.65
C LEU A 400 12.92 36.79 39.27
N ARG A 401 13.84 36.56 40.19
CA ARG A 401 15.11 35.84 39.97
C ARG A 401 14.88 34.36 39.64
N LEU A 402 13.90 33.72 40.28
CA LEU A 402 13.51 32.33 40.02
C LEU A 402 12.67 32.17 38.74
N GLY A 403 12.25 33.28 38.13
CA GLY A 403 11.40 33.25 36.94
C GLY A 403 9.96 32.83 37.23
N GLU A 404 9.53 32.84 38.48
CA GLU A 404 8.15 32.53 38.89
C GLU A 404 7.18 33.62 38.44
N ARG A 405 7.65 34.84 38.30
CA ARG A 405 6.94 36.00 37.79
C ARG A 405 7.79 36.78 36.80
N GLU A 406 7.18 37.28 35.73
CA GLU A 406 7.84 38.18 34.77
C GLU A 406 7.87 39.64 35.26
N SER A 407 6.88 40.03 36.04
CA SER A 407 6.79 41.35 36.66
C SER A 407 6.02 41.28 37.98
N ILE A 408 6.29 42.22 38.87
CA ILE A 408 5.58 42.35 40.14
C ILE A 408 5.17 43.81 40.32
N THR A 409 3.88 44.04 40.56
CA THR A 409 3.33 45.35 40.85
C THR A 409 2.95 45.43 42.33
N TYR A 410 3.37 46.48 42.99
CA TYR A 410 3.04 46.71 44.40
C TYR A 410 2.94 48.21 44.69
N ARG A 411 2.22 48.56 45.74
CA ARG A 411 2.08 49.95 46.22
C ARG A 411 2.94 50.16 47.45
N THR A 412 3.62 51.34 47.52
CA THR A 412 4.50 51.75 48.63
C THR A 412 4.55 53.26 48.70
N GLU A 413 5.26 53.80 49.67
CA GLU A 413 5.60 55.24 49.75
C GLU A 413 7.03 55.47 49.25
N GLN A 414 7.23 56.56 48.52
CA GLN A 414 8.50 56.98 48.01
C GLN A 414 8.87 58.33 48.63
N VAL A 415 10.17 58.50 49.00
CA VAL A 415 10.64 59.64 49.69
C VAL A 415 11.51 60.55 48.80
N ARG A 416 11.23 61.89 48.82
CA ARG A 416 12.01 62.92 48.14
C ARG A 416 13.22 63.38 48.95
N GLU A 417 14.14 64.11 48.30
CA GLU A 417 15.32 64.71 48.97
C GLU A 417 14.94 65.62 50.14
N ASN A 418 13.82 66.32 50.02
CA ASN A 418 13.36 67.22 51.07
C ASN A 418 12.65 66.50 52.24
N GLY A 419 12.64 65.18 52.25
CA GLY A 419 12.02 64.36 53.30
C GLY A 419 10.51 64.15 53.16
N SER A 420 9.85 64.73 52.17
CA SER A 420 8.42 64.44 51.89
C SER A 420 8.21 63.09 51.27
N SER A 421 7.13 62.35 51.64
CA SER A 421 6.75 61.08 51.03
C SER A 421 5.49 61.24 50.19
N TYR A 422 5.33 60.35 49.20
CA TYR A 422 4.16 60.28 48.37
C TYR A 422 3.90 58.83 47.98
N PRO A 423 2.60 58.45 47.81
CA PRO A 423 2.23 57.09 47.49
C PRO A 423 2.52 56.79 46.03
N VAL A 424 3.12 55.61 45.76
CA VAL A 424 3.51 55.15 44.42
C VAL A 424 3.07 53.73 44.19
N GLU A 425 2.81 53.43 42.93
CA GLU A 425 2.68 52.04 42.41
C GLU A 425 3.94 51.71 41.61
N VAL A 426 4.64 50.69 42.04
CA VAL A 426 5.89 50.25 41.46
C VAL A 426 5.64 48.98 40.64
N ASN A 427 6.00 49.00 39.35
CA ASN A 427 6.10 47.80 38.52
C ASN A 427 7.58 47.41 38.37
N LEU A 428 7.93 46.28 38.95
CA LEU A 428 9.30 45.75 39.00
C LEU A 428 9.47 44.58 38.06
N GLN A 429 10.54 44.59 37.26
CA GLN A 429 10.87 43.54 36.30
C GLN A 429 12.37 43.26 36.37
N LEU A 430 12.74 41.99 36.12
CA LEU A 430 14.13 41.60 35.88
C LEU A 430 14.39 41.63 34.36
N ILE A 431 15.33 42.48 33.96
CA ILE A 431 15.69 42.66 32.56
C ILE A 431 17.12 42.20 32.31
N LYS A 432 17.41 41.74 31.11
CA LYS A 432 18.77 41.43 30.67
C LYS A 432 19.20 42.51 29.70
N SER A 433 20.26 43.22 30.05
CA SER A 433 20.84 44.26 29.22
C SER A 433 21.59 43.66 28.02
N ASP A 434 21.86 44.47 26.97
CA ASP A 434 22.57 44.05 25.76
C ASP A 434 24.02 43.58 26.03
N ASP A 435 24.62 44.01 27.17
CA ASP A 435 25.92 43.55 27.67
C ASP A 435 25.88 42.18 28.36
N GLY A 436 24.66 41.61 28.52
CA GLY A 436 24.43 40.33 29.16
C GLY A 436 24.26 40.38 30.66
N GLU A 437 24.38 41.57 31.29
CA GLU A 437 24.12 41.76 32.70
C GLU A 437 22.63 41.80 33.01
N GLU A 438 22.24 41.22 34.14
CA GLU A 438 20.86 41.25 34.63
C GLU A 438 20.70 42.45 35.54
N ARG A 439 19.64 43.24 35.34
CA ARG A 439 19.31 44.42 36.18
C ARG A 439 17.82 44.43 36.45
N PHE A 440 17.45 45.04 37.59
CA PHE A 440 16.04 45.33 37.85
C PHE A 440 15.65 46.65 37.19
N LEU A 441 14.49 46.67 36.56
CA LEU A 441 13.81 47.83 36.04
C LEU A 441 12.57 48.08 36.90
N ALA A 442 12.51 49.26 37.54
CA ALA A 442 11.33 49.72 38.25
C ALA A 442 10.68 50.87 37.48
N ILE A 443 9.42 50.73 37.15
CA ILE A 443 8.60 51.84 36.66
C ILE A 443 7.68 52.26 37.81
N VAL A 444 7.79 53.48 38.21
CA VAL A 444 7.09 54.01 39.38
C VAL A 444 6.08 55.05 38.95
N HIS A 445 4.87 54.87 39.38
CA HIS A 445 3.75 55.76 39.07
C HIS A 445 3.26 56.44 40.34
N ASP A 446 3.19 57.78 40.36
CA ASP A 446 2.61 58.56 41.47
C ASP A 446 1.08 58.33 41.48
N ILE A 447 0.61 57.75 42.57
CA ILE A 447 -0.83 57.46 42.76
C ILE A 447 -1.50 58.40 43.76
N GLY A 448 -0.84 59.52 44.10
CA GLY A 448 -1.33 60.48 45.09
C GLY A 448 -2.73 61.02 44.71
N ALA A 449 -2.90 61.42 43.47
CA ALA A 449 -4.20 61.91 42.99
C ALA A 449 -5.28 60.82 43.04
N LEU A 450 -4.89 59.55 42.69
CA LEU A 450 -5.81 58.40 42.72
C LEU A 450 -6.22 58.09 44.17
N LYS A 451 -5.28 58.02 45.09
CA LYS A 451 -5.52 57.74 46.51
C LYS A 451 -6.43 58.81 47.16
N GLN A 452 -6.20 60.07 46.80
CA GLN A 452 -7.03 61.18 47.25
C GLN A 452 -8.44 61.15 46.70
N ALA A 453 -8.61 60.70 45.45
CA ALA A 453 -9.92 60.46 44.86
C ALA A 453 -10.67 59.25 45.51
N GLU A 454 -9.95 58.15 45.77
CA GLU A 454 -10.47 57.01 46.53
C GLU A 454 -10.93 57.36 47.93
N GLU A 455 -10.14 58.17 48.69
CA GLU A 455 -10.49 58.63 50.01
C GLU A 455 -11.69 59.61 50.03
N ASN A 456 -11.77 60.47 49.02
CA ASN A 456 -12.93 61.34 48.84
C ASN A 456 -14.21 60.52 48.53
N ILE A 457 -14.13 59.52 47.70
CA ILE A 457 -15.26 58.61 47.42
C ILE A 457 -15.68 57.84 48.68
N GLN A 458 -14.72 57.37 49.50
CA GLN A 458 -15.01 56.72 50.78
C GLN A 458 -15.65 57.65 51.78
N LYS A 459 -15.19 58.91 51.88
CA LYS A 459 -15.84 59.93 52.71
C LYS A 459 -17.27 60.27 52.26
N PHE A 460 -17.52 60.27 50.98
CA PHE A 460 -18.88 60.48 50.45
C PHE A 460 -19.80 59.29 50.70
N ASN A 461 -19.29 58.06 50.72
CA ASN A 461 -20.03 56.81 50.95
C ASN A 461 -20.14 56.41 52.43
N ALA A 462 -19.55 57.15 53.37
CA ALA A 462 -19.71 56.92 54.80
C ALA A 462 -21.18 57.19 55.20
N PRO A 463 -21.89 56.31 55.90
CA PRO A 463 -23.28 56.48 56.25
C PRO A 463 -23.41 57.66 57.22
N VAL A 464 -24.28 58.64 56.87
CA VAL A 464 -24.73 59.69 57.76
C VAL A 464 -25.52 59.04 58.91
N GLU A 465 -24.87 58.86 60.07
CA GLU A 465 -25.61 58.51 61.28
C GLU A 465 -26.58 59.67 61.64
N ARG A 466 -27.84 59.40 61.46
CA ARG A 466 -28.91 60.26 61.91
C ARG A 466 -28.84 60.43 63.39
N ARG A 467 -28.36 61.59 63.86
CA ARG A 467 -28.76 62.11 65.14
C ARG A 467 -30.25 62.46 65.11
N GLY A 468 -31.08 61.58 65.58
CA GLY A 468 -32.46 61.86 65.92
C GLY A 468 -32.63 61.66 67.43
N GLY A 469 -32.55 62.71 68.13
CA GLY A 469 -32.98 62.76 69.52
C GLY A 469 -34.09 63.79 69.72
N ARG A 470 -35.22 63.30 70.14
CA ARG A 470 -36.42 63.87 70.67
C ARG A 470 -37.57 64.10 69.71
#